data_a98342605a568a66cb61918376dd7b29
#
_entry.id   a98342605a568a66cb61918376dd7b29
#
_cell.length_a   1.000
_cell.length_b   1.000
_cell.length_c   1.000
_cell.angle_alpha   90.00
_cell.angle_beta   90.00
_cell.angle_gamma   90.00
#
_symmetry.space_group_name_H-M   'P 1'
#
loop_
_entity.id
_entity.type
_entity.pdbx_description
1 polymer ?
#
loop_
_entity_poly.entity_id
_entity_poly.type
_entity_poly.pdbx_seq_one_letter_code
_entity_poly.pdbx_strand_id
1 'polypeptide(L)'
;MARFFQSAVKNTIIFSTALFSAFTFAQSKLAIVIDDIGYHPKEDAEVLAMPKEISVAIIPAAPYAKIRNQQAKAQNHDILIHMPMQPVSNIKIEEGGLTLGLSEAQVNERVKKAKSIVPNAIGMNNHMGSAATADATLMTYLMTALREQHLFFLDSRTIGKSVAGKIAKEQGVRVLDRHIFLDDSDNLADVQRQFQSAIQYARK
;
A
#
# COMPACT_ATOMS: atom_id res chain seq x y z
N MET A 1 -0.29 -83.08 -39.65
CA MET A 1 -0.56 -81.66 -39.94
C MET A 1 -1.38 -81.09 -38.79
N ALA A 2 -0.76 -80.41 -37.84
CA ALA A 2 -1.44 -79.79 -36.70
C ALA A 2 -1.08 -78.30 -36.70
N ARG A 3 -2.09 -77.44 -36.92
CA ARG A 3 -1.94 -75.96 -36.83
C ARG A 3 -2.22 -75.53 -35.45
N PHE A 4 -1.21 -74.96 -34.79
CA PHE A 4 -1.33 -74.20 -33.51
C PHE A 4 -1.91 -72.81 -33.75
N PHE A 5 -3.05 -72.51 -33.16
CA PHE A 5 -3.57 -71.16 -33.01
C PHE A 5 -3.02 -70.58 -31.75
N GLN A 6 -2.15 -69.57 -31.87
CA GLN A 6 -1.76 -68.73 -30.76
C GLN A 6 -2.74 -67.57 -30.64
N SER A 7 -3.49 -67.56 -29.57
CA SER A 7 -4.35 -66.46 -29.16
C SER A 7 -3.48 -65.39 -28.42
N ALA A 8 -3.34 -64.23 -29.03
CA ALA A 8 -2.67 -63.07 -28.40
C ALA A 8 -3.68 -62.33 -27.52
N VAL A 9 -3.51 -62.47 -26.19
CA VAL A 9 -4.22 -61.66 -25.20
C VAL A 9 -3.58 -60.25 -25.15
N LYS A 10 -4.28 -59.24 -25.65
CA LYS A 10 -3.89 -57.83 -25.53
C LYS A 10 -4.26 -57.33 -24.14
N ASN A 11 -3.28 -57.20 -23.25
CA ASN A 11 -3.45 -56.50 -21.99
C ASN A 11 -3.55 -54.98 -22.23
N THR A 12 -4.75 -54.44 -22.14
CA THR A 12 -4.98 -53.01 -22.13
C THR A 12 -4.79 -52.51 -20.72
N ILE A 13 -3.65 -51.87 -20.46
CA ILE A 13 -3.39 -51.16 -19.20
C ILE A 13 -4.12 -49.81 -19.26
N ILE A 14 -5.21 -49.68 -18.51
CA ILE A 14 -5.92 -48.40 -18.32
C ILE A 14 -5.15 -47.60 -17.26
N PHE A 15 -4.40 -46.59 -17.73
CA PHE A 15 -3.80 -45.58 -16.83
C PHE A 15 -4.92 -44.63 -16.36
N SER A 16 -5.41 -44.89 -15.15
CA SER A 16 -6.34 -43.97 -14.50
C SER A 16 -5.52 -42.77 -13.95
N THR A 17 -5.47 -41.66 -14.71
CA THR A 17 -4.92 -40.40 -14.26
C THR A 17 -5.89 -39.79 -13.25
N ALA A 18 -5.62 -39.96 -11.96
CA ALA A 18 -6.30 -39.25 -10.91
C ALA A 18 -5.88 -37.75 -10.99
N LEU A 19 -6.79 -36.91 -11.49
CA LEU A 19 -6.64 -35.45 -11.39
C LEU A 19 -6.75 -35.06 -9.89
N PHE A 20 -5.61 -34.89 -9.24
CA PHE A 20 -5.56 -34.19 -7.97
C PHE A 20 -5.80 -32.69 -8.24
N SER A 21 -7.04 -32.24 -8.04
CA SER A 21 -7.35 -30.82 -7.94
C SER A 21 -6.68 -30.29 -6.67
N ALA A 22 -5.52 -29.65 -6.83
CA ALA A 22 -4.90 -28.90 -5.76
C ALA A 22 -5.83 -27.71 -5.45
N PHE A 23 -6.58 -27.79 -4.37
CA PHE A 23 -7.27 -26.64 -3.80
C PHE A 23 -6.20 -25.68 -3.28
N THR A 24 -5.83 -24.69 -4.11
CA THR A 24 -5.04 -23.54 -3.66
C THR A 24 -5.94 -22.69 -2.78
N PHE A 25 -5.86 -22.87 -1.48
CA PHE A 25 -6.43 -21.90 -0.55
C PHE A 25 -5.70 -20.59 -0.77
N ALA A 26 -6.41 -19.55 -1.16
CA ALA A 26 -5.86 -18.20 -1.21
C ALA A 26 -5.42 -17.84 0.21
N GLN A 27 -4.10 -17.73 0.41
CA GLN A 27 -3.57 -17.33 1.72
C GLN A 27 -3.99 -15.89 1.99
N SER A 28 -4.68 -15.68 3.11
CA SER A 28 -5.04 -14.34 3.58
C SER A 28 -3.80 -13.49 3.80
N LYS A 29 -3.83 -12.23 3.34
CA LYS A 29 -2.69 -11.31 3.45
C LYS A 29 -3.07 -10.12 4.31
N LEU A 30 -2.21 -9.77 5.26
CA LEU A 30 -2.29 -8.56 6.06
C LEU A 30 -1.08 -7.70 5.70
N ALA A 31 -1.30 -6.47 5.25
CA ALA A 31 -0.28 -5.46 5.07
C ALA A 31 -0.37 -4.45 6.22
N ILE A 32 0.76 -4.10 6.80
CA ILE A 32 0.88 -3.11 7.87
C ILE A 32 1.78 -1.99 7.36
N VAL A 33 1.34 -0.75 7.54
CA VAL A 33 2.11 0.45 7.23
C VAL A 33 2.24 1.28 8.51
N ILE A 34 3.45 1.73 8.82
CA ILE A 34 3.70 2.68 9.89
C ILE A 34 4.02 4.03 9.25
N ASP A 35 3.18 5.00 9.56
CA ASP A 35 3.20 6.36 9.01
C ASP A 35 4.12 7.29 9.80
N ASP A 36 4.17 8.57 9.42
CA ASP A 36 4.83 9.70 10.10
C ASP A 36 6.34 9.58 10.29
N ILE A 37 7.00 8.73 9.51
CA ILE A 37 8.46 8.55 9.61
C ILE A 37 9.20 9.78 9.11
N GLY A 38 10.21 10.21 9.89
CA GLY A 38 11.14 11.27 9.52
C GLY A 38 11.27 12.42 10.49
N TYR A 39 10.49 12.45 11.58
CA TYR A 39 10.56 13.49 12.62
C TYR A 39 11.23 13.03 13.90
N HIS A 40 11.13 11.78 14.27
CA HIS A 40 11.50 11.23 15.56
C HIS A 40 12.65 10.23 15.45
N PRO A 41 13.92 10.67 15.55
CA PRO A 41 15.07 9.81 15.22
C PRO A 41 15.14 8.50 15.99
N LYS A 42 14.70 8.47 17.24
CA LYS A 42 14.72 7.28 18.08
C LYS A 42 13.60 6.32 17.70
N GLU A 43 12.38 6.81 17.66
CA GLU A 43 11.17 6.07 17.32
C GLU A 43 11.25 5.55 15.87
N ASP A 44 11.68 6.39 14.93
CA ASP A 44 11.94 5.98 13.55
C ASP A 44 12.94 4.79 13.47
N ALA A 45 14.01 4.83 14.28
CA ALA A 45 14.99 3.76 14.30
C ALA A 45 14.42 2.45 14.86
N GLU A 46 13.53 2.52 15.85
CA GLU A 46 12.83 1.37 16.42
C GLU A 46 11.87 0.75 15.38
N VAL A 47 11.14 1.59 14.61
CA VAL A 47 10.28 1.13 13.51
C VAL A 47 11.10 0.47 12.42
N LEU A 48 12.20 1.08 12.02
CA LEU A 48 13.07 0.51 10.98
C LEU A 48 13.79 -0.78 11.42
N ALA A 49 13.88 -1.07 12.72
CA ALA A 49 14.39 -2.34 13.23
C ALA A 49 13.34 -3.47 13.21
N MET A 50 12.09 -3.18 12.88
CA MET A 50 11.02 -4.18 12.73
C MET A 50 11.26 -5.10 11.53
N PRO A 51 10.53 -6.23 11.41
CA PRO A 51 10.60 -7.09 10.24
C PRO A 51 10.33 -6.34 8.93
N LYS A 52 11.06 -6.65 7.88
CA LYS A 52 10.96 -6.00 6.55
C LYS A 52 9.58 -6.05 5.91
N GLU A 53 8.72 -6.95 6.37
CA GLU A 53 7.32 -7.09 5.96
C GLU A 53 6.44 -5.92 6.43
N ILE A 54 6.93 -5.12 7.39
CA ILE A 54 6.29 -3.86 7.80
C ILE A 54 6.70 -2.77 6.79
N SER A 55 5.72 -2.19 6.12
CA SER A 55 5.94 -1.03 5.26
C SER A 55 6.06 0.25 6.09
N VAL A 56 6.81 1.22 5.58
CA VAL A 56 6.99 2.52 6.24
C VAL A 56 6.62 3.66 5.31
N ALA A 57 5.94 4.67 5.84
CA ALA A 57 5.56 5.85 5.07
C ALA A 57 6.27 7.10 5.63
N ILE A 58 7.04 7.76 4.76
CA ILE A 58 7.95 8.84 5.11
C ILE A 58 7.36 10.18 4.69
N ILE A 59 7.28 11.15 5.61
CA ILE A 59 6.88 12.52 5.30
C ILE A 59 8.03 13.24 4.59
N PRO A 60 7.85 13.70 3.33
CA PRO A 60 8.96 14.31 2.57
C PRO A 60 9.51 15.59 3.20
N ALA A 61 8.65 16.35 3.90
CA ALA A 61 9.04 17.60 4.58
C ALA A 61 9.81 17.36 5.89
N ALA A 62 9.83 16.14 6.41
CA ALA A 62 10.48 15.81 7.66
C ALA A 62 12.01 15.95 7.57
N PRO A 63 12.68 16.44 8.63
CA PRO A 63 14.11 16.74 8.61
C PRO A 63 14.99 15.50 8.32
N TYR A 64 14.52 14.31 8.68
CA TYR A 64 15.26 13.08 8.50
C TYR A 64 14.77 12.24 7.30
N ALA A 65 13.84 12.75 6.47
CA ALA A 65 13.22 11.99 5.38
C ALA A 65 14.23 11.26 4.48
N LYS A 66 15.26 11.97 4.00
CA LYS A 66 16.28 11.39 3.11
C LYS A 66 17.06 10.25 3.74
N ILE A 67 17.51 10.42 4.98
CA ILE A 67 18.29 9.39 5.67
C ILE A 67 17.39 8.18 6.03
N ARG A 68 16.13 8.42 6.43
CA ARG A 68 15.17 7.35 6.69
C ARG A 68 14.86 6.53 5.44
N ASN A 69 14.70 7.20 4.28
CA ASN A 69 14.57 6.49 3.01
C ASN A 69 15.76 5.57 2.71
N GLN A 70 16.99 6.02 2.97
CA GLN A 70 18.18 5.20 2.76
C GLN A 70 18.22 4.00 3.72
N GLN A 71 17.93 4.24 4.99
CA GLN A 71 17.93 3.20 6.03
C GLN A 71 16.83 2.15 5.78
N ALA A 72 15.59 2.59 5.49
CA ALA A 72 14.47 1.70 5.17
C ALA A 72 14.80 0.84 3.93
N LYS A 73 15.40 1.44 2.89
CA LYS A 73 15.86 0.69 1.71
C LYS A 73 16.92 -0.33 2.04
N ALA A 74 17.91 0.02 2.87
CA ALA A 74 18.97 -0.89 3.29
C ALA A 74 18.44 -2.10 4.07
N GLN A 75 17.34 -1.93 4.79
CA GLN A 75 16.66 -2.96 5.56
C GLN A 75 15.57 -3.70 4.76
N ASN A 76 15.38 -3.34 3.48
CA ASN A 76 14.41 -3.94 2.54
C ASN A 76 12.94 -3.75 2.93
N HIS A 77 12.60 -2.66 3.65
CA HIS A 77 11.21 -2.28 3.82
C HIS A 77 10.60 -1.78 2.52
N ASP A 78 9.32 -2.03 2.32
CA ASP A 78 8.52 -1.29 1.35
C ASP A 78 8.31 0.14 1.86
N ILE A 79 8.56 1.11 0.98
CA ILE A 79 8.57 2.53 1.34
C ILE A 79 7.44 3.24 0.60
N LEU A 80 6.66 4.04 1.32
CA LEU A 80 5.67 4.97 0.78
C LEU A 80 6.09 6.42 1.05
N ILE A 81 5.60 7.32 0.21
CA ILE A 81 5.59 8.75 0.50
C ILE A 81 4.35 9.05 1.34
N HIS A 82 4.51 9.51 2.56
CA HIS A 82 3.41 9.98 3.39
C HIS A 82 3.16 11.46 3.11
N MET A 83 2.27 11.71 2.12
CA MET A 83 2.11 13.04 1.54
C MET A 83 1.17 13.90 2.38
N PRO A 84 1.63 15.04 2.92
CA PRO A 84 0.76 15.98 3.61
C PRO A 84 -0.33 16.49 2.67
N MET A 85 -1.59 16.40 3.09
CA MET A 85 -2.75 16.82 2.29
C MET A 85 -3.74 17.59 3.15
N GLN A 86 -4.42 18.55 2.55
CA GLN A 86 -5.33 19.46 3.26
C GLN A 86 -6.47 18.68 3.95
N PRO A 87 -6.61 18.84 5.28
CA PRO A 87 -7.77 18.35 6.04
C PRO A 87 -8.97 19.30 5.91
N VAL A 88 -10.16 18.85 6.36
CA VAL A 88 -11.32 19.74 6.53
C VAL A 88 -11.17 20.69 7.72
N SER A 89 -10.33 20.36 8.68
CA SER A 89 -9.97 21.23 9.80
C SER A 89 -9.00 22.33 9.38
N ASN A 90 -8.93 23.42 10.16
CA ASN A 90 -8.03 24.54 9.89
C ASN A 90 -6.58 24.27 10.33
N ILE A 91 -6.13 23.02 10.30
CA ILE A 91 -4.76 22.64 10.64
C ILE A 91 -3.86 22.92 9.44
N LYS A 92 -2.75 23.62 9.69
CA LYS A 92 -1.73 23.86 8.68
C LYS A 92 -0.97 22.56 8.41
N ILE A 93 -0.86 22.21 7.12
CA ILE A 93 -0.04 21.07 6.69
C ILE A 93 1.40 21.50 6.44
N GLU A 94 2.29 20.54 6.34
CA GLU A 94 3.71 20.75 6.08
C GLU A 94 3.93 21.36 4.70
N GLU A 95 5.10 22.01 4.55
CA GLU A 95 5.50 22.64 3.28
C GLU A 95 5.55 21.59 2.14
N GLY A 96 5.06 22.00 0.98
CA GLY A 96 5.00 21.12 -0.19
C GLY A 96 3.80 20.15 -0.19
N GLY A 97 2.94 20.19 0.84
CA GLY A 97 1.73 19.38 0.91
C GLY A 97 0.68 19.78 -0.14
N LEU A 98 -0.29 18.91 -0.39
CA LEU A 98 -1.33 19.10 -1.40
C LEU A 98 -2.55 19.81 -0.81
N THR A 99 -2.89 20.96 -1.38
CA THR A 99 -4.05 21.79 -0.98
C THR A 99 -5.05 21.94 -2.11
N LEU A 100 -6.29 22.23 -1.76
CA LEU A 100 -7.31 22.60 -2.76
C LEU A 100 -6.87 23.81 -3.56
N GLY A 101 -7.29 23.91 -4.82
CA GLY A 101 -6.99 25.02 -5.71
C GLY A 101 -5.61 24.98 -6.37
N LEU A 102 -4.78 23.97 -6.11
CA LEU A 102 -3.55 23.74 -6.86
C LEU A 102 -3.87 23.41 -8.33
N SER A 103 -3.07 23.95 -9.25
CA SER A 103 -3.09 23.52 -10.65
C SER A 103 -2.46 22.14 -10.83
N GLU A 104 -2.75 21.48 -11.93
CA GLU A 104 -2.15 20.18 -12.29
C GLU A 104 -0.60 20.24 -12.28
N ALA A 105 -0.03 21.31 -12.87
CA ALA A 105 1.41 21.52 -12.89
C ALA A 105 2.01 21.61 -11.48
N GLN A 106 1.34 22.31 -10.55
CA GLN A 106 1.79 22.44 -9.17
C GLN A 106 1.70 21.09 -8.42
N VAL A 107 0.64 20.31 -8.65
CA VAL A 107 0.52 18.97 -8.06
C VAL A 107 1.64 18.06 -8.58
N ASN A 108 1.89 18.06 -9.88
CA ASN A 108 2.95 17.26 -10.50
C ASN A 108 4.33 17.65 -9.95
N GLU A 109 4.63 18.93 -9.83
CA GLU A 109 5.89 19.44 -9.25
C GLU A 109 6.07 18.94 -7.80
N ARG A 110 5.03 19.04 -6.95
CA ARG A 110 5.07 18.60 -5.55
C ARG A 110 5.28 17.09 -5.45
N VAL A 111 4.61 16.30 -6.27
CA VAL A 111 4.81 14.84 -6.33
C VAL A 111 6.23 14.49 -6.77
N LYS A 112 6.74 15.14 -7.83
CA LYS A 112 8.14 14.94 -8.28
C LYS A 112 9.14 15.31 -7.20
N LYS A 113 8.94 16.45 -6.51
CA LYS A 113 9.79 16.86 -5.39
C LYS A 113 9.76 15.84 -4.26
N ALA A 114 8.58 15.38 -3.85
CA ALA A 114 8.43 14.34 -2.82
C ALA A 114 9.15 13.04 -3.22
N LYS A 115 8.99 12.59 -4.47
CA LYS A 115 9.68 11.42 -5.01
C LYS A 115 11.20 11.59 -5.06
N SER A 116 11.71 12.80 -5.30
CA SER A 116 13.14 13.08 -5.27
C SER A 116 13.75 13.01 -3.86
N ILE A 117 12.95 13.26 -2.83
CA ILE A 117 13.35 13.16 -1.43
C ILE A 117 13.25 11.71 -0.92
N VAL A 118 12.23 10.98 -1.37
CA VAL A 118 11.97 9.57 -1.02
C VAL A 118 12.06 8.70 -2.30
N PRO A 119 13.24 8.58 -2.93
CA PRO A 119 13.38 7.99 -4.26
C PRO A 119 13.04 6.50 -4.30
N ASN A 120 13.14 5.79 -3.18
CA ASN A 120 12.83 4.36 -3.11
C ASN A 120 11.35 4.05 -2.86
N ALA A 121 10.48 5.07 -2.77
CA ALA A 121 9.06 4.84 -2.57
C ALA A 121 8.43 4.10 -3.77
N ILE A 122 7.57 3.13 -3.47
CA ILE A 122 6.79 2.35 -4.44
C ILE A 122 5.34 2.81 -4.50
N GLY A 123 4.91 3.63 -3.56
CA GLY A 123 3.55 4.18 -3.45
C GLY A 123 3.52 5.48 -2.66
N MET A 124 2.33 6.02 -2.54
CA MET A 124 2.05 7.22 -1.75
C MET A 124 0.76 7.00 -0.95
N ASN A 125 0.71 7.50 0.28
CA ASN A 125 -0.52 7.61 1.06
C ASN A 125 -0.70 9.04 1.59
N ASN A 126 -1.91 9.37 2.01
CA ASN A 126 -2.20 10.70 2.53
C ASN A 126 -1.95 10.79 4.04
N HIS A 127 -1.11 11.77 4.43
CA HIS A 127 -1.07 12.32 5.78
C HIS A 127 -2.22 13.33 5.92
N MET A 128 -3.12 13.16 6.90
CA MET A 128 -4.40 13.89 6.96
C MET A 128 -5.21 13.75 5.65
N GLY A 129 -5.60 14.85 5.02
CA GLY A 129 -6.14 14.86 3.66
C GLY A 129 -7.65 14.69 3.56
N SER A 130 -8.42 14.88 4.63
CA SER A 130 -9.87 14.68 4.59
C SER A 130 -10.62 15.64 3.65
N ALA A 131 -10.10 16.84 3.36
CA ALA A 131 -10.62 17.71 2.31
C ALA A 131 -10.06 17.33 0.93
N ALA A 132 -8.75 17.09 0.86
CA ALA A 132 -8.05 16.81 -0.39
C ALA A 132 -8.54 15.51 -1.07
N THR A 133 -8.71 14.43 -0.30
CA THR A 133 -9.18 13.14 -0.85
C THR A 133 -10.66 13.15 -1.25
N ALA A 134 -11.44 14.14 -0.80
CA ALA A 134 -12.82 14.37 -1.22
C ALA A 134 -12.94 15.28 -2.45
N ASP A 135 -11.87 15.95 -2.88
CA ASP A 135 -11.85 16.85 -4.04
C ASP A 135 -11.49 16.09 -5.32
N ALA A 136 -12.43 16.01 -6.26
CA ALA A 136 -12.25 15.24 -7.48
C ALA A 136 -11.19 15.83 -8.41
N THR A 137 -11.05 17.15 -8.45
CA THR A 137 -10.09 17.85 -9.31
C THR A 137 -8.67 17.58 -8.83
N LEU A 138 -8.42 17.80 -7.53
CA LEU A 138 -7.11 17.55 -6.93
C LEU A 138 -6.71 16.07 -7.05
N MET A 139 -7.65 15.15 -6.77
CA MET A 139 -7.38 13.71 -6.90
C MET A 139 -7.11 13.28 -8.34
N THR A 140 -7.76 13.89 -9.34
CA THR A 140 -7.44 13.64 -10.75
C THR A 140 -6.01 14.04 -11.08
N TYR A 141 -5.59 15.24 -10.68
CA TYR A 141 -4.21 15.72 -10.89
C TYR A 141 -3.19 14.84 -10.14
N LEU A 142 -3.50 14.47 -8.92
CA LEU A 142 -2.64 13.57 -8.13
C LEU A 142 -2.48 12.21 -8.82
N MET A 143 -3.57 11.57 -9.24
CA MET A 143 -3.48 10.25 -9.88
C MET A 143 -2.71 10.32 -11.20
N THR A 144 -2.86 11.40 -11.98
CA THR A 144 -2.03 11.62 -13.16
C THR A 144 -0.54 11.67 -12.80
N ALA A 145 -0.19 12.46 -11.79
CA ALA A 145 1.20 12.59 -11.35
C ALA A 145 1.76 11.25 -10.79
N LEU A 146 0.97 10.48 -10.04
CA LEU A 146 1.38 9.18 -9.51
C LEU A 146 1.63 8.16 -10.63
N ARG A 147 0.78 8.14 -11.65
CA ARG A 147 0.96 7.28 -12.84
C ARG A 147 2.28 7.59 -13.54
N GLU A 148 2.62 8.86 -13.74
CA GLU A 148 3.89 9.28 -14.32
C GLU A 148 5.11 8.85 -13.50
N GLN A 149 4.97 8.78 -12.18
CA GLN A 149 6.03 8.36 -11.27
C GLN A 149 6.00 6.85 -10.94
N HIS A 150 5.11 6.08 -11.58
CA HIS A 150 4.91 4.63 -11.33
C HIS A 150 4.61 4.29 -9.87
N LEU A 151 3.87 5.17 -9.18
CA LEU A 151 3.47 4.99 -7.78
C LEU A 151 2.02 4.48 -7.71
N PHE A 152 1.75 3.57 -6.77
CA PHE A 152 0.38 3.27 -6.38
C PHE A 152 -0.12 4.26 -5.30
N PHE A 153 -1.42 4.32 -5.07
CA PHE A 153 -2.00 5.12 -4.00
C PHE A 153 -2.59 4.23 -2.91
N LEU A 154 -2.31 4.53 -1.65
CA LEU A 154 -2.99 3.96 -0.49
C LEU A 154 -3.84 5.08 0.15
N ASP A 155 -5.16 4.98 -0.01
CA ASP A 155 -6.09 5.90 0.66
C ASP A 155 -6.14 5.58 2.15
N SER A 156 -5.61 6.47 2.99
CA SER A 156 -5.67 6.36 4.45
C SER A 156 -7.10 6.51 5.01
N ARG A 157 -8.09 6.78 4.14
CA ARG A 157 -9.54 6.83 4.49
C ARG A 157 -9.83 7.71 5.69
N THR A 158 -9.22 8.90 5.73
CA THR A 158 -9.46 9.90 6.79
C THR A 158 -10.83 10.55 6.70
N ILE A 159 -11.59 10.27 5.63
CA ILE A 159 -12.98 10.68 5.44
C ILE A 159 -13.76 9.62 4.64
N GLY A 160 -15.02 9.39 5.02
CA GLY A 160 -15.89 8.46 4.29
C GLY A 160 -16.25 8.88 2.86
N LYS A 161 -16.15 10.19 2.55
CA LYS A 161 -16.44 10.77 1.23
C LYS A 161 -15.26 10.80 0.27
N SER A 162 -14.14 10.11 0.57
CA SER A 162 -13.00 10.03 -0.33
C SER A 162 -13.41 9.53 -1.71
N VAL A 163 -12.94 10.22 -2.74
CA VAL A 163 -13.13 9.85 -4.15
C VAL A 163 -11.87 9.21 -4.75
N ALA A 164 -10.81 9.06 -3.95
CA ALA A 164 -9.51 8.58 -4.40
C ALA A 164 -9.59 7.24 -5.12
N GLY A 165 -10.26 6.25 -4.52
CA GLY A 165 -10.39 4.93 -5.11
C GLY A 165 -11.12 4.89 -6.46
N LYS A 166 -12.15 5.75 -6.64
CA LYS A 166 -12.86 5.90 -7.91
C LYS A 166 -11.93 6.49 -8.97
N ILE A 167 -11.32 7.64 -8.67
CA ILE A 167 -10.49 8.38 -9.63
C ILE A 167 -9.22 7.58 -9.97
N ALA A 168 -8.60 6.89 -9.01
CA ALA A 168 -7.46 6.05 -9.28
C ALA A 168 -7.76 4.96 -10.33
N LYS A 169 -8.92 4.31 -10.22
CA LYS A 169 -9.38 3.32 -11.20
C LYS A 169 -9.59 3.95 -12.59
N GLU A 170 -10.22 5.14 -12.65
CA GLU A 170 -10.45 5.87 -13.89
C GLU A 170 -9.14 6.29 -14.56
N GLN A 171 -8.11 6.60 -13.77
CA GLN A 171 -6.78 7.01 -14.24
C GLN A 171 -5.79 5.85 -14.44
N GLY A 172 -6.21 4.61 -14.18
CA GLY A 172 -5.35 3.43 -14.31
C GLY A 172 -4.24 3.35 -13.26
N VAL A 173 -4.43 3.98 -12.10
CA VAL A 173 -3.52 3.90 -10.96
C VAL A 173 -3.99 2.79 -10.02
N ARG A 174 -3.07 1.93 -9.61
CA ARG A 174 -3.37 0.93 -8.59
C ARG A 174 -3.66 1.62 -7.27
N VAL A 175 -4.77 1.23 -6.62
CA VAL A 175 -5.21 1.81 -5.35
C VAL A 175 -5.49 0.75 -4.32
N LEU A 176 -5.16 1.05 -3.08
CA LEU A 176 -5.52 0.28 -1.89
C LEU A 176 -6.25 1.22 -0.93
N ASP A 177 -7.16 0.68 -0.16
CA ASP A 177 -7.84 1.40 0.93
C ASP A 177 -7.36 0.85 2.28
N ARG A 178 -7.16 1.73 3.26
CA ARG A 178 -6.96 1.32 4.64
C ARG A 178 -8.29 0.77 5.20
N HIS A 179 -8.22 -0.39 5.83
CA HIS A 179 -9.37 -1.03 6.44
C HIS A 179 -9.47 -0.74 7.94
N ILE A 180 -8.35 -0.72 8.66
CA ILE A 180 -8.30 -0.59 10.11
C ILE A 180 -7.17 0.36 10.51
N PHE A 181 -7.44 1.34 11.39
CA PHE A 181 -6.42 2.01 12.17
C PHE A 181 -6.06 1.14 13.38
N LEU A 182 -4.78 0.97 13.64
CA LEU A 182 -4.32 0.19 14.80
C LEU A 182 -4.25 1.05 16.06
N ASP A 183 -4.00 2.34 15.89
CA ASP A 183 -3.62 3.33 16.88
C ASP A 183 -4.64 4.49 17.00
N ASP A 184 -5.94 4.21 16.84
CA ASP A 184 -7.01 5.18 17.16
C ASP A 184 -6.98 5.64 18.64
N SER A 185 -6.21 4.94 19.47
CA SER A 185 -6.00 5.21 20.90
C SER A 185 -4.55 4.87 21.25
N ASP A 186 -3.96 5.68 22.14
CA ASP A 186 -2.61 5.45 22.69
C ASP A 186 -2.56 4.29 23.69
N ASN A 187 -3.70 3.66 23.99
CA ASN A 187 -3.77 2.56 24.95
C ASN A 187 -3.35 1.25 24.28
N LEU A 188 -2.32 0.61 24.83
CA LEU A 188 -1.77 -0.66 24.31
C LEU A 188 -2.84 -1.76 24.15
N ALA A 189 -3.79 -1.87 25.10
CA ALA A 189 -4.86 -2.87 24.99
C ALA A 189 -5.81 -2.62 23.81
N ASP A 190 -6.02 -1.34 23.45
CA ASP A 190 -6.82 -0.95 22.30
C ASP A 190 -6.08 -1.29 21.00
N VAL A 191 -4.79 -0.95 20.90
CA VAL A 191 -3.93 -1.32 19.78
C VAL A 191 -3.92 -2.84 19.57
N GLN A 192 -3.78 -3.62 20.63
CA GLN A 192 -3.82 -5.08 20.55
C GLN A 192 -5.17 -5.61 20.04
N ARG A 193 -6.30 -5.03 20.49
CA ARG A 193 -7.63 -5.40 19.99
C ARG A 193 -7.79 -5.07 18.51
N GLN A 194 -7.34 -3.90 18.08
CA GLN A 194 -7.39 -3.51 16.66
C GLN A 194 -6.53 -4.43 15.80
N PHE A 195 -5.36 -4.81 16.29
CA PHE A 195 -4.50 -5.76 15.58
C PHE A 195 -5.16 -7.15 15.43
N GLN A 196 -5.79 -7.67 16.49
CA GLN A 196 -6.56 -8.91 16.41
C GLN A 196 -7.74 -8.80 15.42
N SER A 197 -8.42 -7.65 15.42
CA SER A 197 -9.50 -7.35 14.45
C SER A 197 -8.97 -7.34 13.02
N ALA A 198 -7.79 -6.78 12.77
CA ALA A 198 -7.15 -6.77 11.46
C ALA A 198 -6.82 -8.19 10.97
N ILE A 199 -6.30 -9.05 11.86
CA ILE A 199 -6.04 -10.47 11.55
C ILE A 199 -7.35 -11.20 11.19
N GLN A 200 -8.41 -10.99 11.97
CA GLN A 200 -9.71 -11.60 11.69
C GLN A 200 -10.32 -11.11 10.39
N TYR A 201 -10.18 -9.81 10.10
CA TYR A 201 -10.65 -9.23 8.84
C TYR A 201 -9.91 -9.81 7.63
N ALA A 202 -8.59 -9.97 7.73
CA ALA A 202 -7.79 -10.54 6.65
C ALA A 202 -8.11 -12.01 6.34
N ARG A 203 -8.73 -12.74 7.28
CA ARG A 203 -9.10 -14.17 7.12
C ARG A 203 -10.47 -14.38 6.46
N LYS A 204 -11.26 -13.32 6.27
CA LYS A 204 -12.56 -13.37 5.58
C LYS A 204 -12.41 -13.28 4.08
#